data_fcce87fcc5939e6abf2c1a1315958b2a
#
_entry.id   fcce87fcc5939e6abf2c1a1315958b2a
#
_cell.length_a   1.000
_cell.length_b   1.000
_cell.length_c   1.000
_cell.angle_alpha   90.00
_cell.angle_beta   90.00
_cell.angle_gamma   90.00
#
_symmetry.space_group_name_H-M   'P 1'
#
loop_
_entity.id
_entity.type
_entity.pdbx_description
1 polymer ?
#
loop_
_entity_poly.entity_id
_entity_poly.type
_entity_poly.pdbx_seq_one_letter_code
_entity_poly.pdbx_strand_id
1 'polypeptide(L)'
;MKKPVVFLDADVIFAGAAAPTEHGASHVILRMAEITLIECVTSQQAVTEVERNFEQKLPDKLPELRLILRRCLRVVPDPEPEALAAHEGKADPKDLPILVAALLSDCRYLLTFNLRHYHPPASEITVQRPGDFLITVRALLTRLESETPEGE
;
A
#
# COMPACT_ATOMS: atom_id res chain seq x y z
N MET A 1 -0.69 20.41 -4.32
CA MET A 1 -1.31 19.07 -4.29
C MET A 1 -0.76 18.28 -3.10
N LYS A 2 -1.64 17.64 -2.37
CA LYS A 2 -1.21 16.77 -1.27
C LYS A 2 -0.60 15.49 -1.84
N LYS A 3 0.47 14.99 -1.20
CA LYS A 3 1.00 13.69 -1.59
C LYS A 3 -0.03 12.57 -1.31
N PRO A 4 -0.12 11.60 -2.22
CA PRO A 4 -1.03 10.47 -2.02
C PRO A 4 -0.68 9.67 -0.76
N VAL A 5 -1.70 9.23 -0.04
CA VAL A 5 -1.57 8.29 1.06
C VAL A 5 -2.02 6.92 0.55
N VAL A 6 -1.14 5.96 0.63
CA VAL A 6 -1.28 4.66 -0.03
C VAL A 6 -1.08 3.55 0.98
N PHE A 7 -2.06 2.65 1.09
CA PHE A 7 -1.94 1.47 1.94
C PHE A 7 -1.33 0.32 1.13
N LEU A 8 -0.33 -0.35 1.68
CA LEU A 8 0.27 -1.52 1.06
C LEU A 8 -0.14 -2.79 1.79
N ASP A 9 -0.75 -3.72 1.04
CA ASP A 9 -1.03 -5.06 1.54
C ASP A 9 0.29 -5.85 1.68
N ALA A 10 0.30 -6.89 2.49
CA ALA A 10 1.48 -7.69 2.76
C ALA A 10 2.14 -8.27 1.50
N ASP A 11 1.34 -8.69 0.51
CA ASP A 11 1.86 -9.25 -0.73
C ASP A 11 2.67 -8.24 -1.54
N VAL A 12 2.29 -6.97 -1.52
CA VAL A 12 3.01 -5.90 -2.21
C VAL A 12 4.33 -5.60 -1.50
N ILE A 13 4.33 -5.55 -0.18
CA ILE A 13 5.55 -5.36 0.61
C ILE A 13 6.51 -6.52 0.36
N PHE A 14 6.00 -7.75 0.41
CA PHE A 14 6.80 -8.94 0.15
C PHE A 14 7.46 -8.87 -1.23
N ALA A 15 6.67 -8.59 -2.26
CA ALA A 15 7.18 -8.54 -3.64
C ALA A 15 8.28 -7.48 -3.81
N GLY A 16 8.08 -6.29 -3.26
CA GLY A 16 9.05 -5.21 -3.40
C GLY A 16 10.33 -5.42 -2.60
N ALA A 17 10.25 -6.09 -1.46
CA ALA A 17 11.40 -6.33 -0.59
C ALA A 17 12.16 -7.60 -0.97
N ALA A 18 11.45 -8.65 -1.41
CA ALA A 18 12.05 -9.95 -1.69
C ALA A 18 12.70 -10.05 -3.07
N ALA A 19 12.10 -9.45 -4.09
CA ALA A 19 12.52 -9.59 -5.48
C ALA A 19 12.40 -8.26 -6.24
N PRO A 20 13.23 -7.25 -5.92
CA PRO A 20 13.10 -5.91 -6.48
C PRO A 20 13.26 -5.85 -8.01
N THR A 21 14.04 -6.77 -8.60
CA THR A 21 14.23 -6.82 -10.05
C THR A 21 13.05 -7.45 -10.79
N GLU A 22 12.39 -8.44 -10.18
CA GLU A 22 11.25 -9.15 -10.76
C GLU A 22 9.92 -8.44 -10.50
N HIS A 23 9.84 -7.70 -9.38
CA HIS A 23 8.65 -6.99 -8.96
C HIS A 23 8.94 -5.49 -8.85
N GLY A 24 9.46 -4.93 -9.97
CA GLY A 24 9.95 -3.57 -10.03
C GLY A 24 8.94 -2.51 -9.60
N ALA A 25 7.64 -2.68 -9.95
CA ALA A 25 6.61 -1.73 -9.55
C ALA A 25 6.48 -1.63 -8.03
N SER A 26 6.43 -2.76 -7.32
CA SER A 26 6.37 -2.78 -5.85
C SER A 26 7.61 -2.14 -5.25
N HIS A 27 8.78 -2.44 -5.78
CA HIS A 27 10.04 -1.86 -5.31
C HIS A 27 10.07 -0.34 -5.53
N VAL A 28 9.66 0.13 -6.70
CA VAL A 28 9.60 1.57 -7.01
C VAL A 28 8.68 2.29 -6.03
N ILE A 29 7.54 1.70 -5.68
CA ILE A 29 6.62 2.30 -4.71
C ILE A 29 7.27 2.46 -3.34
N LEU A 30 8.00 1.44 -2.87
CA LEU A 30 8.75 1.54 -1.61
C LEU A 30 9.81 2.64 -1.68
N ARG A 31 10.50 2.77 -2.81
CA ARG A 31 11.49 3.84 -3.01
C ARG A 31 10.83 5.21 -3.03
N MET A 32 9.67 5.35 -3.66
CA MET A 32 8.92 6.61 -3.66
C MET A 32 8.52 7.03 -2.24
N ALA A 33 8.17 6.06 -1.39
CA ALA A 33 7.87 6.32 0.02
C ALA A 33 9.13 6.75 0.78
N GLU A 34 10.25 6.08 0.56
CA GLU A 34 11.52 6.40 1.22
C GLU A 34 11.97 7.84 0.93
N ILE A 35 11.81 8.29 -0.32
CA ILE A 35 12.17 9.66 -0.71
C ILE A 35 11.04 10.66 -0.54
N THR A 36 9.97 10.27 0.14
CA THR A 36 8.84 11.12 0.56
C THR A 36 7.96 11.67 -0.56
N LEU A 37 7.96 11.05 -1.75
CA LEU A 37 7.05 11.44 -2.83
C LEU A 37 5.60 11.03 -2.54
N ILE A 38 5.44 9.91 -1.83
CA ILE A 38 4.14 9.42 -1.37
C ILE A 38 4.26 9.03 0.10
N GLU A 39 3.14 8.91 0.79
CA GLU A 39 3.10 8.34 2.13
C GLU A 39 2.55 6.92 2.03
N CYS A 40 3.35 5.93 2.41
CA CYS A 40 2.90 4.55 2.46
C CYS A 40 2.56 4.15 3.89
N VAL A 41 1.41 3.49 4.03
CA VAL A 41 0.86 3.02 5.29
C VAL A 41 0.63 1.52 5.21
N THR A 42 0.80 0.82 6.30
CA THR A 42 0.38 -0.57 6.42
C THR A 42 -0.10 -0.82 7.85
N SER A 43 -0.67 -1.99 8.10
CA SER A 43 -1.19 -2.34 9.42
C SER A 43 -0.29 -3.34 10.12
N GLN A 44 -0.49 -3.51 11.43
CA GLN A 44 0.22 -4.51 12.19
C GLN A 44 -0.03 -5.92 11.66
N GLN A 45 -1.26 -6.23 11.24
CA GLN A 45 -1.59 -7.52 10.64
C GLN A 45 -0.76 -7.78 9.38
N ALA A 46 -0.64 -6.79 8.50
CA ALA A 46 0.15 -6.92 7.28
C ALA A 46 1.64 -7.11 7.60
N VAL A 47 2.16 -6.37 8.57
CA VAL A 47 3.56 -6.53 9.02
C VAL A 47 3.80 -7.94 9.53
N THR A 48 2.93 -8.45 10.37
CA THR A 48 3.03 -9.81 10.91
C THR A 48 3.03 -10.85 9.80
N GLU A 49 2.16 -10.67 8.81
CA GLU A 49 2.08 -11.59 7.67
C GLU A 49 3.35 -11.57 6.82
N VAL A 50 3.86 -10.39 6.47
CA VAL A 50 5.06 -10.29 5.63
C VAL A 50 6.31 -10.78 6.38
N GLU A 51 6.43 -10.51 7.68
CA GLU A 51 7.54 -11.04 8.48
C GLU A 51 7.51 -12.57 8.56
N ARG A 52 6.31 -13.13 8.76
CA ARG A 52 6.14 -14.58 8.77
C ARG A 52 6.56 -15.22 7.44
N ASN A 53 6.17 -14.61 6.33
CA ASN A 53 6.54 -15.10 5.01
C ASN A 53 8.06 -15.02 4.77
N PHE A 54 8.71 -13.97 5.24
CA PHE A 54 10.18 -13.85 5.17
C PHE A 54 10.86 -14.90 6.04
N GLU A 55 10.38 -15.11 7.26
CA GLU A 55 10.94 -16.13 8.15
C GLU A 55 10.90 -17.52 7.51
N GLN A 56 9.82 -17.83 6.80
CA GLN A 56 9.65 -19.13 6.15
C GLN A 56 10.44 -19.27 4.85
N LYS A 57 10.51 -18.21 4.04
CA LYS A 57 11.04 -18.29 2.68
C LYS A 57 12.41 -17.64 2.50
N LEU A 58 12.71 -16.59 3.23
CA LEU A 58 13.91 -15.77 3.07
C LEU A 58 14.42 -15.29 4.44
N PRO A 59 14.72 -16.22 5.39
CA PRO A 59 15.09 -15.81 6.74
C PRO A 59 16.34 -14.90 6.79
N ASP A 60 17.27 -15.07 5.86
CA ASP A 60 18.51 -14.26 5.81
C ASP A 60 18.23 -12.82 5.41
N LYS A 61 17.09 -12.55 4.79
CA LYS A 61 16.70 -11.21 4.36
C LYS A 61 15.78 -10.48 5.35
N LEU A 62 15.45 -11.10 6.47
CA LEU A 62 14.57 -10.51 7.46
C LEU A 62 15.08 -9.16 8.02
N PRO A 63 16.39 -8.99 8.30
CA PRO A 63 16.90 -7.68 8.72
C PRO A 63 16.68 -6.59 7.67
N GLU A 64 16.84 -6.91 6.38
CA GLU A 64 16.58 -5.97 5.29
C GLU A 64 15.11 -5.57 5.24
N LEU A 65 14.20 -6.54 5.40
CA LEU A 65 12.77 -6.27 5.46
C LEU A 65 12.43 -5.30 6.59
N ARG A 66 12.97 -5.53 7.78
CA ARG A 66 12.72 -4.67 8.95
C ARG A 66 13.21 -3.25 8.72
N LEU A 67 14.32 -3.10 8.01
CA LEU A 67 14.83 -1.79 7.64
C LEU A 67 13.89 -1.07 6.68
N ILE A 68 13.37 -1.78 5.67
CA ILE A 68 12.39 -1.26 4.72
C ILE A 68 11.12 -0.82 5.44
N LEU A 69 10.61 -1.64 6.35
CA LEU A 69 9.42 -1.30 7.13
C LEU A 69 9.60 0.01 7.90
N ARG A 70 10.75 0.21 8.50
CA ARG A 70 11.03 1.44 9.26
C ARG A 70 11.19 2.68 8.38
N ARG A 71 11.84 2.52 7.22
CA ARG A 71 12.19 3.65 6.34
C ARG A 71 11.07 4.06 5.40
N CYS A 72 10.24 3.11 4.99
CA CYS A 72 9.29 3.32 3.90
C CYS A 72 7.84 3.39 4.35
N LEU A 73 7.50 2.86 5.53
CA LEU A 73 6.12 2.62 5.91
C LEU A 73 5.78 3.17 7.30
N ARG A 74 4.59 3.76 7.38
CA ARG A 74 3.96 4.06 8.67
C ARG A 74 3.04 2.89 9.02
N VAL A 75 3.27 2.26 10.17
CA VAL A 75 2.48 1.12 10.63
C VAL A 75 1.38 1.61 11.56
N VAL A 76 0.13 1.25 11.24
CA VAL A 76 -1.02 1.60 12.05
C VAL A 76 -1.54 0.38 12.80
N PRO A 77 -2.21 0.56 13.94
CA PRO A 77 -2.79 -0.56 14.68
C PRO A 77 -3.95 -1.19 13.89
N ASP A 78 -4.23 -2.46 14.19
CA ASP A 78 -5.35 -3.16 13.58
C ASP A 78 -6.68 -2.57 14.08
N PRO A 79 -7.72 -2.56 13.22
CA PRO A 79 -9.02 -2.03 13.58
C PRO A 79 -9.71 -2.81 14.70
N GLU A 80 -10.51 -2.11 15.51
CA GLU A 80 -11.33 -2.73 16.52
C GLU A 80 -12.53 -3.46 15.88
N PRO A 81 -13.13 -4.45 16.58
CA PRO A 81 -14.27 -5.20 16.05
C PRO A 81 -15.44 -4.33 15.58
N GLU A 82 -15.72 -3.24 16.26
CA GLU A 82 -16.80 -2.32 15.90
C GLU A 82 -16.57 -1.68 14.55
N ALA A 83 -15.32 -1.33 14.23
CA ALA A 83 -14.96 -0.76 12.93
C ALA A 83 -15.13 -1.80 11.83
N LEU A 84 -14.79 -3.06 12.11
CA LEU A 84 -14.97 -4.15 11.14
C LEU A 84 -16.44 -4.36 10.82
N ALA A 85 -17.29 -4.36 11.85
CA ALA A 85 -18.73 -4.54 11.70
C ALA A 85 -19.35 -3.45 10.82
N ALA A 86 -18.87 -2.22 10.94
CA ALA A 86 -19.36 -1.08 10.16
C ALA A 86 -19.06 -1.22 8.64
N HIS A 87 -18.10 -2.05 8.26
CA HIS A 87 -17.67 -2.23 6.87
C HIS A 87 -17.86 -3.66 6.36
N GLU A 88 -18.67 -4.45 7.04
CA GLU A 88 -18.94 -5.84 6.67
C GLU A 88 -19.37 -5.94 5.19
N GLY A 89 -18.81 -6.92 4.49
CA GLY A 89 -19.13 -7.16 3.08
C GLY A 89 -18.27 -6.40 2.07
N LYS A 90 -17.43 -5.44 2.52
CA LYS A 90 -16.59 -4.66 1.61
C LYS A 90 -15.29 -5.36 1.22
N ALA A 91 -14.99 -6.48 1.84
CA ALA A 91 -13.85 -7.34 1.52
C ALA A 91 -14.14 -8.75 2.02
N ASP A 92 -13.34 -9.73 1.56
CA ASP A 92 -13.38 -11.07 2.14
C ASP A 92 -13.10 -10.97 3.65
N PRO A 93 -13.74 -11.81 4.50
CA PRO A 93 -13.61 -11.65 5.96
C PRO A 93 -12.18 -11.59 6.49
N LYS A 94 -11.26 -12.38 5.94
CA LYS A 94 -9.85 -12.38 6.37
C LYS A 94 -9.11 -11.10 5.98
N ASP A 95 -9.56 -10.42 4.92
CA ASP A 95 -8.92 -9.23 4.36
C ASP A 95 -9.63 -7.94 4.81
N LEU A 96 -10.79 -8.05 5.41
CA LEU A 96 -11.55 -6.90 5.89
C LEU A 96 -10.75 -6.02 6.85
N PRO A 97 -9.96 -6.57 7.81
CA PRO A 97 -9.13 -5.73 8.67
C PRO A 97 -8.12 -4.87 7.90
N ILE A 98 -7.59 -5.38 6.79
CA ILE A 98 -6.67 -4.63 5.93
C ILE A 98 -7.38 -3.43 5.30
N LEU A 99 -8.54 -3.66 4.69
CA LEU A 99 -9.34 -2.60 4.07
C LEU A 99 -9.75 -1.54 5.10
N VAL A 100 -10.24 -1.96 6.25
CA VAL A 100 -10.69 -1.03 7.30
C VAL A 100 -9.53 -0.20 7.84
N ALA A 101 -8.36 -0.81 8.03
CA ALA A 101 -7.16 -0.07 8.44
C ALA A 101 -6.81 1.02 7.41
N ALA A 102 -6.93 0.73 6.12
CA ALA A 102 -6.69 1.71 5.06
C ALA A 102 -7.72 2.85 5.12
N LEU A 103 -8.99 2.52 5.30
CA LEU A 103 -10.06 3.53 5.40
C LEU A 103 -9.88 4.44 6.61
N LEU A 104 -9.56 3.86 7.78
CA LEU A 104 -9.36 4.63 9.01
C LEU A 104 -8.11 5.51 8.97
N SER A 105 -7.15 5.17 8.13
CA SER A 105 -5.91 5.94 7.94
C SER A 105 -6.02 6.97 6.82
N ASP A 106 -7.23 7.18 6.30
CA ASP A 106 -7.51 8.11 5.20
C ASP A 106 -6.66 7.85 3.96
N CYS A 107 -6.38 6.57 3.69
CA CYS A 107 -5.68 6.19 2.47
C CYS A 107 -6.59 6.34 1.26
N ARG A 108 -6.06 6.94 0.21
CA ARG A 108 -6.77 7.09 -1.05
C ARG A 108 -6.68 5.83 -1.92
N TYR A 109 -5.61 5.06 -1.73
CA TYR A 109 -5.33 3.85 -2.50
C TYR A 109 -5.00 2.69 -1.58
N LEU A 110 -5.46 1.50 -1.96
CA LEU A 110 -5.03 0.24 -1.37
C LEU A 110 -4.37 -0.57 -2.47
N LEU A 111 -3.10 -0.90 -2.32
CA LEU A 111 -2.35 -1.68 -3.32
C LEU A 111 -2.25 -3.13 -2.88
N THR A 112 -2.64 -4.02 -3.78
CA THR A 112 -2.67 -5.46 -3.55
C THR A 112 -2.57 -6.20 -4.88
N PHE A 113 -2.10 -7.45 -4.85
CA PHE A 113 -2.20 -8.34 -6.01
C PHE A 113 -3.52 -9.13 -6.02
N ASN A 114 -4.26 -9.10 -4.91
CA ASN A 114 -5.50 -9.86 -4.73
C ASN A 114 -6.73 -8.97 -4.85
N LEU A 115 -6.89 -8.31 -6.00
CA LEU A 115 -8.01 -7.37 -6.22
C LEU A 115 -9.37 -7.99 -5.94
N ARG A 116 -9.52 -9.29 -6.23
CA ARG A 116 -10.81 -10.01 -6.07
C ARG A 116 -11.28 -10.09 -4.63
N HIS A 117 -10.39 -9.90 -3.66
CA HIS A 117 -10.72 -10.00 -2.24
C HIS A 117 -11.31 -8.70 -1.68
N TYR A 118 -11.28 -7.61 -2.45
CA TYR A 118 -11.68 -6.28 -2.00
C TYR A 118 -12.75 -5.69 -2.91
N HIS A 119 -13.87 -5.23 -2.32
CA HIS A 119 -14.99 -4.66 -3.07
C HIS A 119 -15.58 -3.41 -2.40
N PRO A 120 -14.74 -2.45 -1.97
CA PRO A 120 -15.27 -1.21 -1.39
C PRO A 120 -15.92 -0.35 -2.47
N PRO A 121 -16.84 0.56 -2.10
CA PRO A 121 -17.31 1.58 -3.03
C PRO A 121 -16.13 2.41 -3.55
N ALA A 122 -16.14 2.70 -4.86
CA ALA A 122 -15.07 3.47 -5.50
C ALA A 122 -14.91 4.88 -4.90
N SER A 123 -15.98 5.42 -4.31
CA SER A 123 -15.96 6.72 -3.65
C SER A 123 -15.17 6.72 -2.33
N GLU A 124 -14.94 5.55 -1.72
CA GLU A 124 -14.22 5.47 -0.45
C GLU A 124 -12.72 5.28 -0.65
N ILE A 125 -12.33 4.38 -1.53
CA ILE A 125 -10.92 4.05 -1.77
C ILE A 125 -10.78 3.37 -3.13
N THR A 126 -9.62 3.55 -3.77
CA THR A 126 -9.30 2.88 -5.02
C THR A 126 -8.36 1.71 -4.74
N VAL A 127 -8.77 0.50 -5.14
CA VAL A 127 -7.96 -0.71 -5.00
C VAL A 127 -7.26 -0.97 -6.32
N GLN A 128 -5.93 -1.04 -6.30
CA GLN A 128 -5.11 -1.21 -7.51
C GLN A 128 -3.96 -2.16 -7.29
N ARG A 129 -3.46 -2.72 -8.39
CA ARG A 129 -2.16 -3.38 -8.40
C ARG A 129 -1.05 -2.33 -8.42
N PRO A 130 0.15 -2.67 -7.94
CA PRO A 130 1.28 -1.72 -7.95
C PRO A 130 1.57 -1.09 -9.31
N GLY A 131 1.58 -1.88 -10.38
CA GLY A 131 1.83 -1.36 -11.74
C GLY A 131 0.79 -0.34 -12.18
N ASP A 132 -0.48 -0.59 -11.88
CA ASP A 132 -1.57 0.33 -12.22
C ASP A 132 -1.47 1.63 -11.43
N PHE A 133 -1.03 1.55 -10.17
CA PHE A 133 -0.80 2.74 -9.36
C PHE A 133 0.30 3.62 -9.97
N LEU A 134 1.38 3.05 -10.48
CA LEU A 134 2.43 3.83 -11.13
C LEU A 134 1.90 4.56 -12.38
N ILE A 135 0.99 3.93 -13.12
CA ILE A 135 0.32 4.58 -14.26
C ILE A 135 -0.54 5.76 -13.76
N THR A 136 -1.24 5.57 -12.65
CA THR A 136 -2.02 6.64 -12.02
C THR A 136 -1.12 7.81 -11.63
N VAL A 137 0.03 7.55 -11.00
CA VAL A 137 0.99 8.59 -10.61
C VAL A 137 1.49 9.35 -11.84
N ARG A 138 1.84 8.63 -12.90
CA ARG A 138 2.29 9.25 -14.15
C ARG A 138 1.22 10.19 -14.72
N ALA A 139 -0.04 9.78 -14.70
CA ALA A 139 -1.14 10.61 -15.18
C ALA A 139 -1.31 11.87 -14.33
N LEU A 140 -1.17 11.76 -13.01
CA LEU A 140 -1.23 12.90 -12.10
C LEU A 140 -0.10 13.89 -12.35
N LEU A 141 1.12 13.42 -12.59
CA LEU A 141 2.27 14.27 -12.91
C LEU A 141 2.08 14.98 -14.25
N THR A 142 1.57 14.28 -15.26
CA THR A 142 1.27 14.87 -16.56
C THR A 142 0.21 15.96 -16.43
N ARG A 143 -0.80 15.75 -15.59
CA ARG A 143 -1.85 16.75 -15.33
C ARG A 143 -1.29 18.00 -14.67
N LEU A 144 -0.37 17.86 -13.71
CA LEU A 144 0.30 18.98 -13.07
C LEU A 144 1.07 19.84 -14.07
N GLU A 145 1.78 19.19 -14.98
CA GLU A 145 2.50 19.89 -16.04
C GLU A 145 1.56 20.68 -16.93
N SER A 146 0.40 20.12 -17.28
CA SER A 146 -0.61 20.78 -18.10
C SER A 146 -1.28 21.96 -17.39
N GLU A 147 -1.34 21.95 -16.07
CA GLU A 147 -1.94 23.01 -15.24
C GLU A 147 -0.98 24.16 -14.95
N THR A 148 0.31 24.00 -15.28
CA THR A 148 1.30 25.05 -15.07
C THR A 148 1.02 26.23 -16.04
N PRO A 149 0.82 27.45 -15.55
CA PRO A 149 0.57 28.59 -16.43
C PRO A 149 1.73 28.85 -17.37
N GLU A 150 1.41 29.12 -18.65
CA GLU A 150 2.44 29.49 -19.63
C GLU A 150 3.01 30.88 -19.28
N GLY A 151 4.32 31.03 -19.45
CA GLY A 151 5.00 32.31 -19.29
C GLY A 151 5.47 32.65 -17.88
N GLU A 152 5.38 31.71 -16.97
CA GLU A 152 5.98 31.87 -15.64
C GLU A 152 7.41 31.39 -15.56
#